data_e27307f21c594f130be1bba4696576cb
#
_entry.id   e27307f21c594f130be1bba4696576cb
#
_cell.length_a   1.000
_cell.length_b   1.000
_cell.length_c   1.000
_cell.angle_alpha   90.00
_cell.angle_beta   90.00
_cell.angle_gamma   90.00
#
_symmetry.space_group_name_H-M   'P 1'
#
loop_
_entity.id
_entity.type
_entity.pdbx_description
1 polymer ?
#
loop_
_entity_poly.entity_id
_entity_poly.type
_entity_poly.pdbx_seq_one_letter_code
_entity_poly.pdbx_strand_id
1 'polypeptide(L)'
;GICTEESLNVTNQLREKGITIQHLHITTLKPFGDSLIEDALTKVKYGIITMENHTTVGGLGTCVAELIAKKGLPKKLIKIAINDTYLHGASRDYLMNEYKINSKELILAVEKLVKYKLDLIMNDNINFRKKGFISEAQPEAL
;
A
#
# COMPACT_ATOMS: atom_id res chain seq x y z
N GLY A 1 -15.07 3.11 -9.49
CA GLY A 1 -14.75 4.41 -10.06
C GLY A 1 -13.33 4.42 -10.65
N ILE A 2 -12.82 5.58 -10.95
CA ILE A 2 -11.54 5.86 -11.60
C ILE A 2 -10.35 5.14 -10.93
N CYS A 3 -10.24 5.23 -9.62
CA CYS A 3 -9.17 4.56 -8.88
C CYS A 3 -9.27 3.03 -8.95
N THR A 4 -10.48 2.49 -9.11
CA THR A 4 -10.70 1.05 -9.27
C THR A 4 -10.16 0.56 -10.62
N GLU A 5 -10.41 1.31 -11.71
CA GLU A 5 -9.90 0.99 -13.04
C GLU A 5 -8.38 0.96 -13.05
N GLU A 6 -7.75 2.01 -12.53
CA GLU A 6 -6.29 2.09 -12.39
C GLU A 6 -5.73 0.94 -11.55
N SER A 7 -6.36 0.63 -10.43
CA SER A 7 -5.91 -0.43 -9.53
C SER A 7 -6.03 -1.82 -10.16
N LEU A 8 -7.09 -2.11 -10.90
CA LEU A 8 -7.29 -3.38 -11.61
C LEU A 8 -6.24 -3.57 -12.70
N ASN A 9 -5.95 -2.52 -13.47
CA ASN A 9 -4.93 -2.55 -14.50
C ASN A 9 -3.55 -2.91 -13.92
N VAL A 10 -3.17 -2.26 -12.82
CA VAL A 10 -1.90 -2.53 -12.13
C VAL A 10 -1.88 -3.94 -11.53
N THR A 11 -2.97 -4.38 -10.91
CA THR A 11 -3.07 -5.73 -10.32
C THR A 11 -2.81 -6.81 -11.36
N ASN A 12 -3.38 -6.67 -12.56
CA ASN A 12 -3.17 -7.61 -13.65
C ASN A 12 -1.73 -7.60 -14.15
N GLN A 13 -1.15 -6.42 -14.39
CA GLN A 13 0.23 -6.27 -14.84
C GLN A 13 1.25 -6.86 -13.84
N LEU A 14 1.05 -6.62 -12.55
CA LEU A 14 1.98 -7.10 -11.52
C LEU A 14 1.82 -8.60 -11.24
N ARG A 15 0.63 -9.15 -11.44
CA ARG A 15 0.41 -10.61 -11.36
C ARG A 15 1.23 -11.36 -12.40
N GLU A 16 1.33 -10.84 -13.62
CA GLU A 16 2.17 -11.40 -14.68
C GLU A 16 3.67 -11.40 -14.30
N LYS A 17 4.07 -10.49 -13.42
CA LYS A 17 5.44 -10.40 -12.87
C LYS A 17 5.62 -11.18 -11.56
N GLY A 18 4.64 -12.02 -11.18
CA GLY A 18 4.69 -12.82 -9.95
C GLY A 18 4.38 -12.07 -8.66
N ILE A 19 3.89 -10.84 -8.73
CA ILE A 19 3.48 -10.05 -7.56
C ILE A 19 1.98 -10.18 -7.38
N THR A 20 1.56 -10.78 -6.26
CA THR A 20 0.14 -10.93 -5.92
C THR A 20 -0.34 -9.73 -5.11
N ILE A 21 -1.41 -9.10 -5.60
CA ILE A 21 -2.08 -7.98 -4.95
C ILE A 21 -3.51 -8.40 -4.63
N GLN A 22 -3.93 -8.20 -3.40
CA GLN A 22 -5.34 -8.25 -3.02
C GLN A 22 -5.94 -6.85 -3.21
N HIS A 23 -6.85 -6.73 -4.17
CA HIS A 23 -7.57 -5.48 -4.44
C HIS A 23 -8.93 -5.51 -3.74
N LEU A 24 -9.22 -4.48 -2.95
CA LEU A 24 -10.52 -4.26 -2.33
C LEU A 24 -11.14 -2.98 -2.88
N HIS A 25 -12.34 -3.07 -3.39
CA HIS A 25 -13.16 -1.94 -3.77
C HIS A 25 -14.04 -1.52 -2.59
N ILE A 26 -13.71 -0.37 -1.98
CA ILE A 26 -14.44 0.14 -0.81
C ILE A 26 -15.55 1.09 -1.27
N THR A 27 -16.78 0.75 -0.92
CA THR A 27 -17.99 1.52 -1.26
C THR A 27 -18.55 2.31 -0.09
N THR A 28 -18.18 1.96 1.14
CA THR A 28 -18.75 2.54 2.36
C THR A 28 -17.65 2.96 3.31
N LEU A 29 -17.60 4.25 3.64
CA LEU A 29 -16.67 4.81 4.60
C LEU A 29 -17.28 5.00 6.00
N LYS A 30 -18.60 4.98 6.10
CA LYS A 30 -19.30 5.20 7.37
C LYS A 30 -20.56 4.31 7.46
N PRO A 31 -20.56 3.32 8.39
CA PRO A 31 -19.44 2.93 9.25
C PRO A 31 -18.29 2.30 8.46
N PHE A 32 -17.05 2.42 8.97
CA PHE A 32 -15.86 1.77 8.41
C PHE A 32 -15.42 0.63 9.32
N GLY A 33 -15.10 -0.53 8.77
CA GLY A 33 -14.67 -1.70 9.55
C GLY A 33 -15.46 -2.96 9.21
N ASP A 34 -15.52 -3.31 7.94
CA ASP A 34 -15.97 -4.63 7.49
C ASP A 34 -14.92 -5.69 7.82
N SER A 35 -15.36 -6.92 8.18
CA SER A 35 -14.46 -8.03 8.50
C SER A 35 -13.50 -8.38 7.35
N LEU A 36 -13.92 -8.22 6.10
CA LEU A 36 -13.06 -8.43 4.93
C LEU A 36 -11.91 -7.42 4.87
N ILE A 37 -12.16 -6.17 5.29
CA ILE A 37 -11.13 -5.14 5.35
C ILE A 37 -10.13 -5.49 6.46
N GLU A 38 -10.60 -5.82 7.66
CA GLU A 38 -9.76 -6.20 8.80
C GLU A 38 -8.89 -7.43 8.48
N ASP A 39 -9.47 -8.43 7.87
CA ASP A 39 -8.77 -9.64 7.41
C ASP A 39 -7.68 -9.32 6.39
N ALA A 40 -7.99 -8.50 5.39
CA ALA A 40 -7.02 -8.09 4.38
C ALA A 40 -5.85 -7.32 5.01
N LEU A 41 -6.11 -6.34 5.88
CA LEU A 41 -5.09 -5.57 6.58
C LEU A 41 -4.16 -6.46 7.42
N THR A 42 -4.71 -7.50 8.02
CA THR A 42 -3.95 -8.44 8.84
C THR A 42 -3.07 -9.37 8.00
N LYS A 43 -3.61 -9.90 6.90
CA LYS A 43 -2.96 -10.95 6.08
C LYS A 43 -1.89 -10.44 5.13
N VAL A 44 -1.96 -9.18 4.69
CA VAL A 44 -0.98 -8.65 3.72
C VAL A 44 0.45 -8.65 4.27
N LYS A 45 1.39 -9.05 3.42
CA LYS A 45 2.79 -9.26 3.81
C LYS A 45 3.62 -7.98 3.72
N TYR A 46 3.50 -7.24 2.63
CA TYR A 46 4.39 -6.11 2.33
C TYR A 46 3.87 -4.77 2.83
N GLY A 47 2.58 -4.60 2.94
CA GLY A 47 1.95 -3.37 3.39
C GLY A 47 0.66 -3.08 2.64
N ILE A 48 0.17 -1.87 2.79
CA ILE A 48 -1.15 -1.44 2.34
C ILE A 48 -1.00 -0.17 1.52
N ILE A 49 -1.75 -0.08 0.43
CA ILE A 49 -1.88 1.13 -0.38
C ILE A 49 -3.35 1.48 -0.45
N THR A 50 -3.68 2.74 -0.14
CA THR A 50 -5.00 3.30 -0.44
C THR A 50 -4.89 4.23 -1.63
N MET A 51 -5.88 4.17 -2.52
CA MET A 51 -5.96 5.04 -3.70
C MET A 51 -7.35 5.65 -3.79
N GLU A 52 -7.42 6.98 -3.78
CA GLU A 52 -8.67 7.72 -3.76
C GLU A 52 -8.55 9.06 -4.50
N ASN A 53 -9.62 9.47 -5.18
CA ASN A 53 -9.72 10.79 -5.79
C ASN A 53 -10.29 11.81 -4.80
N HIS A 54 -9.72 11.85 -3.63
CA HIS A 54 -10.07 12.70 -2.50
C HIS A 54 -8.77 13.23 -1.87
N THR A 55 -8.89 14.16 -0.93
CA THR A 55 -7.72 14.65 -0.20
C THR A 55 -7.11 13.58 0.71
N THR A 56 -5.85 13.73 1.03
CA THR A 56 -5.13 12.81 1.95
C THR A 56 -5.70 12.84 3.37
N VAL A 57 -6.53 13.82 3.70
CA VAL A 57 -7.12 14.02 5.03
C VAL A 57 -8.61 13.69 4.98
N GLY A 58 -9.07 12.86 5.92
CA GLY A 58 -10.49 12.56 6.11
C GLY A 58 -11.12 11.55 5.15
N GLY A 59 -10.35 10.99 4.18
CA GLY A 59 -10.83 10.01 3.23
C GLY A 59 -10.52 8.56 3.62
N LEU A 60 -10.51 7.68 2.63
CA LEU A 60 -10.24 6.24 2.77
C LEU A 60 -8.91 5.97 3.47
N GLY A 61 -7.86 6.69 3.06
CA GLY A 61 -6.52 6.53 3.65
C GLY A 61 -6.49 6.86 5.14
N THR A 62 -7.30 7.81 5.59
CA THR A 62 -7.44 8.14 7.02
C THR A 62 -8.18 7.04 7.76
N CYS A 63 -9.29 6.54 7.23
CA CYS A 63 -10.03 5.43 7.84
C CYS A 63 -9.16 4.16 7.99
N VAL A 64 -8.38 3.84 6.98
CA VAL A 64 -7.45 2.69 7.03
C VAL A 64 -6.34 2.92 8.06
N ALA A 65 -5.75 4.12 8.12
CA ALA A 65 -4.73 4.45 9.11
C ALA A 65 -5.24 4.30 10.55
N GLU A 66 -6.45 4.79 10.82
CA GLU A 66 -7.11 4.66 12.13
C GLU A 66 -7.37 3.19 12.49
N LEU A 67 -7.81 2.38 11.52
CA LEU A 67 -8.06 0.96 11.75
C LEU A 67 -6.76 0.19 12.02
N ILE A 68 -5.68 0.49 11.29
CA ILE A 68 -4.34 -0.05 11.54
C ILE A 68 -3.88 0.28 12.97
N ALA A 69 -4.02 1.54 13.38
CA ALA A 69 -3.64 2.01 14.71
C ALA A 69 -4.49 1.35 15.81
N LYS A 70 -5.82 1.31 15.62
CA LYS A 70 -6.77 0.69 16.57
C LYS A 70 -6.47 -0.80 16.79
N LYS A 71 -6.06 -1.51 15.74
CA LYS A 71 -5.71 -2.94 15.79
C LYS A 71 -4.26 -3.21 16.21
N GLY A 72 -3.44 -2.18 16.35
CA GLY A 72 -2.01 -2.33 16.67
C GLY A 72 -1.22 -3.09 15.60
N LEU A 73 -1.62 -2.96 14.32
CA LEU A 73 -0.97 -3.70 13.23
C LEU A 73 0.34 -3.03 12.81
N PRO A 74 1.47 -3.75 12.78
CA PRO A 74 2.75 -3.22 12.32
C PRO A 74 2.80 -3.19 10.78
N LYS A 75 1.95 -2.41 10.15
CA LYS A 75 1.81 -2.35 8.69
C LYS A 75 2.19 -0.98 8.14
N LYS A 76 2.99 -0.96 7.08
CA LYS A 76 3.27 0.24 6.32
C LYS A 76 2.06 0.60 5.46
N LEU A 77 1.62 1.85 5.53
CA LEU A 77 0.56 2.42 4.69
C LEU A 77 1.14 3.48 3.76
N ILE A 78 0.82 3.38 2.47
CA ILE A 78 1.05 4.43 1.48
C ILE A 78 -0.32 4.92 1.00
N LYS A 79 -0.53 6.23 1.02
CA LYS A 79 -1.74 6.88 0.52
C LYS A 79 -1.45 7.50 -0.85
N ILE A 80 -2.24 7.12 -1.86
CA ILE A 80 -2.30 7.80 -3.16
C ILE A 80 -3.59 8.59 -3.17
N ALA A 81 -3.48 9.89 -3.01
CA ALA A 81 -4.59 10.81 -2.90
C ALA A 81 -4.13 12.23 -3.23
N ILE A 82 -5.07 13.15 -3.38
CA ILE A 82 -4.77 14.55 -3.61
C ILE A 82 -4.20 15.14 -2.33
N ASN A 83 -3.03 15.77 -2.40
CA ASN A 83 -2.50 16.54 -1.28
C ASN A 83 -3.47 17.68 -0.95
N ASP A 84 -3.40 18.20 0.28
CA ASP A 84 -4.28 19.27 0.74
C ASP A 84 -4.06 20.54 -0.10
N THR A 85 -4.75 20.60 -1.24
CA THR A 85 -4.67 21.67 -2.23
C THR A 85 -5.97 21.79 -3.00
N TYR A 86 -6.21 22.99 -3.53
CA TYR A 86 -7.34 23.22 -4.44
C TYR A 86 -7.00 22.79 -5.86
N LEU A 87 -7.92 22.10 -6.49
CA LEU A 87 -7.82 21.71 -7.89
C LEU A 87 -8.47 22.79 -8.77
N HIS A 88 -7.85 23.07 -9.91
CA HIS A 88 -8.49 23.85 -10.97
C HIS A 88 -9.26 22.94 -11.93
N GLY A 89 -10.18 23.51 -12.70
CA GLY A 89 -10.94 22.77 -13.71
C GLY A 89 -10.01 22.33 -14.85
N ALA A 90 -9.97 21.02 -15.12
CA ALA A 90 -9.24 20.43 -16.23
C ALA A 90 -9.84 19.07 -16.62
N SER A 91 -9.33 18.44 -17.68
CA SER A 91 -9.72 17.08 -18.03
C SER A 91 -9.31 16.08 -16.95
N ARG A 92 -10.08 14.98 -16.84
CA ARG A 92 -9.80 13.89 -15.91
C ARG A 92 -8.36 13.41 -16.02
N ASP A 93 -7.93 13.09 -17.23
CA ASP A 93 -6.62 12.49 -17.49
C ASP A 93 -5.47 13.43 -17.12
N TYR A 94 -5.63 14.72 -17.38
CA TYR A 94 -4.70 15.74 -16.95
C TYR A 94 -4.60 15.78 -15.41
N LEU A 95 -5.74 15.86 -14.71
CA LEU A 95 -5.76 15.94 -13.24
C LEU A 95 -5.16 14.67 -12.60
N MET A 96 -5.47 13.49 -13.13
CA MET A 96 -4.91 12.24 -12.63
C MET A 96 -3.39 12.17 -12.76
N ASN A 97 -2.84 12.69 -13.84
CA ASN A 97 -1.40 12.75 -14.04
C ASN A 97 -0.74 13.85 -13.20
N GLU A 98 -1.32 15.04 -13.16
CA GLU A 98 -0.81 16.18 -12.39
C GLU A 98 -0.76 15.86 -10.89
N TYR A 99 -1.82 15.29 -10.34
CA TYR A 99 -1.93 14.93 -8.92
C TYR A 99 -1.49 13.50 -8.62
N LYS A 100 -0.92 12.80 -9.58
CA LYS A 100 -0.31 11.48 -9.41
C LYS A 100 -1.26 10.40 -8.88
N ILE A 101 -2.51 10.44 -9.31
CA ILE A 101 -3.53 9.43 -9.00
C ILE A 101 -3.69 8.53 -10.22
N ASN A 102 -2.68 7.75 -10.55
CA ASN A 102 -2.65 6.92 -11.75
C ASN A 102 -1.91 5.59 -11.51
N SER A 103 -1.97 4.70 -12.50
CA SER A 103 -1.32 3.39 -12.47
C SER A 103 0.18 3.47 -12.24
N LYS A 104 0.86 4.47 -12.76
CA LYS A 104 2.31 4.64 -12.59
C LYS A 104 2.69 4.85 -11.12
N GLU A 105 1.98 5.74 -10.43
CA GLU A 105 2.22 5.99 -9.00
C GLU A 105 1.87 4.77 -8.15
N LEU A 106 0.84 4.01 -8.53
CA LEU A 106 0.49 2.78 -7.83
C LEU A 106 1.59 1.72 -7.97
N ILE A 107 2.19 1.55 -9.14
CA ILE A 107 3.34 0.66 -9.35
C ILE A 107 4.52 1.10 -8.48
N LEU A 108 4.86 2.39 -8.48
CA LEU A 108 5.93 2.92 -7.63
C LEU A 108 5.67 2.70 -6.14
N ALA A 109 4.42 2.82 -5.70
CA ALA A 109 4.04 2.55 -4.32
C ALA A 109 4.22 1.06 -3.95
N VAL A 110 3.87 0.15 -4.85
CA VAL A 110 4.11 -1.29 -4.66
C VAL A 110 5.61 -1.57 -4.55
N GLU A 111 6.42 -1.03 -5.45
CA GLU A 111 7.88 -1.18 -5.40
C GLU A 111 8.48 -0.67 -4.08
N LYS A 112 8.02 0.48 -3.59
CA LYS A 112 8.43 1.03 -2.29
C LYS A 112 8.09 0.09 -1.13
N LEU A 113 6.91 -0.52 -1.14
CA LEU A 113 6.51 -1.47 -0.09
C LEU A 113 7.35 -2.74 -0.12
N VAL A 114 7.61 -3.29 -1.30
CA VAL A 114 8.44 -4.50 -1.47
C VAL A 114 9.86 -4.23 -1.01
N LYS A 115 10.47 -3.13 -1.44
CA LYS A 115 11.81 -2.72 -1.02
C LYS A 115 11.89 -2.51 0.49
N TYR A 116 10.95 -1.79 1.08
CA TYR A 116 10.90 -1.55 2.53
C TYR A 116 10.88 -2.86 3.32
N LYS A 117 10.08 -3.84 2.89
CA LYS A 117 10.01 -5.14 3.57
C LYS A 117 11.30 -5.94 3.44
N LEU A 118 11.94 -5.92 2.27
CA LEU A 118 13.24 -6.56 2.07
C LEU A 118 14.33 -5.93 2.95
N ASP A 119 14.38 -4.61 3.04
CA ASP A 119 15.32 -3.89 3.89
C ASP A 119 15.14 -4.26 5.38
N LEU A 120 13.91 -4.41 5.85
CA LEU A 120 13.63 -4.87 7.22
C LEU A 120 14.16 -6.28 7.46
N ILE A 121 13.88 -7.22 6.55
CA ILE A 121 14.34 -8.61 6.65
C ILE A 121 15.88 -8.68 6.68
N MET A 122 16.55 -7.91 5.82
CA MET A 122 18.00 -7.84 5.79
C MET A 122 18.58 -7.26 7.09
N ASN A 123 18.01 -6.21 7.63
CA ASN A 123 18.44 -5.60 8.89
C ASN A 123 18.25 -6.55 10.07
N ASP A 124 17.14 -7.28 10.13
CA ASP A 124 16.89 -8.28 11.16
C ASP A 124 17.94 -9.41 11.08
N ASN A 125 18.24 -9.90 9.89
CA ASN A 125 19.28 -10.92 9.67
C ASN A 125 20.66 -10.44 10.11
N ILE A 126 21.02 -9.18 9.83
CA ILE A 126 22.29 -8.58 10.29
C ILE A 126 22.32 -8.51 11.84
N ASN A 127 21.21 -8.12 12.46
CA ASN A 127 21.11 -8.05 13.92
C ASN A 127 21.19 -9.43 14.57
N PHE A 128 20.58 -10.46 13.97
CA PHE A 128 20.71 -11.86 14.43
C PHE A 128 22.15 -12.36 14.32
N ARG A 129 22.85 -12.07 13.22
CA ARG A 129 24.28 -12.41 13.07
C ARG A 129 25.14 -11.74 14.12
N LYS A 130 24.96 -10.44 14.37
CA LYS A 130 25.68 -9.70 15.40
C LYS A 130 25.46 -10.24 16.82
N LYS A 131 24.26 -10.80 17.08
CA LYS A 131 23.92 -11.45 18.34
C LYS A 131 24.32 -12.91 18.43
N GLY A 132 24.99 -13.46 17.39
CA GLY A 132 25.42 -14.86 17.37
C GLY A 132 24.31 -15.88 17.14
N PHE A 133 23.11 -15.45 16.72
CA PHE A 133 21.98 -16.35 16.47
C PHE A 133 22.04 -17.06 15.10
N ILE A 134 22.85 -16.56 14.16
CA ILE A 134 23.05 -17.17 12.85
C ILE A 134 24.54 -17.30 12.59
N SER A 135 25.03 -18.50 12.31
CA SER A 135 26.42 -18.72 11.95
C SER A 135 26.71 -18.19 10.52
N GLU A 136 27.92 -17.70 10.30
CA GLU A 136 28.34 -17.20 8.97
C GLU A 136 28.32 -18.28 7.86
N ALA A 137 28.18 -19.55 8.23
CA ALA A 137 28.20 -20.68 7.29
C ALA A 137 26.85 -20.99 6.61
N GLN A 138 25.79 -20.22 6.86
CA GLN A 138 24.47 -20.42 6.22
C GLN A 138 24.01 -19.15 5.47
N PRO A 139 24.51 -18.93 4.24
CA PRO A 139 24.00 -17.83 3.40
C PRO A 139 22.61 -18.10 2.79
N GLU A 140 22.04 -19.27 2.99
CA GLU A 140 20.84 -19.76 2.30
C GLU A 140 19.52 -19.58 3.06
N ALA A 141 19.49 -18.88 4.18
CA ALA A 141 18.26 -18.56 4.91
C ALA A 141 17.57 -17.29 4.39
N LEU A 142 17.58 -17.10 3.07
CA LEU A 142 16.80 -16.06 2.36
C LEU A 142 15.53 -16.65 1.75
#